data_6f669c218a9fecc49a5dac503dfdd331
#
_entry.id   6f669c218a9fecc49a5dac503dfdd331
#
_cell.length_a   1.000
_cell.length_b   1.000
_cell.length_c   1.000
_cell.angle_alpha   90.00
_cell.angle_beta   90.00
_cell.angle_gamma   90.00
#
_symmetry.space_group_name_H-M   'P 1'
#
loop_
_entity.id
_entity.type
_entity.pdbx_description
1 polymer ?
#
loop_
_entity_poly.entity_id
_entity_poly.type
_entity_poly.pdbx_seq_one_letter_code
_entity_poly.pdbx_strand_id
1 'polypeptide(L)'
;FKQKNYPSALNWFNRFLAEGTHPNRQVLADAYNRIGDCHFYARNFEGARQSYDKAGQADPTFRDYSLYQEAFVKGLQRDYAGKVQTLNVLITNYPQSQYLDDALYEQGRAFVQMENNASAIERYQMLVRNFPQSHMARRAANEIGLLYYQDDKYPEAIAAYKSVIHNYPGSEEARLAQRDLKSIYIDLNKVDEYANYVSTIPGGANFDVNERDSLTYVAAERVYMRGETA
;
A
#
# COMPACT_ATOMS: atom_id res chain seq x y z
N PHE A 1 -25.00 -9.00 10.17
CA PHE A 1 -23.71 -8.57 9.63
C PHE A 1 -23.77 -7.11 9.15
N LYS A 2 -24.69 -6.77 8.24
CA LYS A 2 -24.88 -5.38 7.72
C LYS A 2 -25.04 -4.31 8.82
N GLN A 3 -25.61 -4.67 9.98
CA GLN A 3 -25.79 -3.80 11.14
C GLN A 3 -24.58 -3.75 12.07
N LYS A 4 -23.44 -4.34 11.69
CA LYS A 4 -22.20 -4.46 12.49
C LYS A 4 -22.37 -5.18 13.85
N ASN A 5 -23.47 -5.96 14.02
CA ASN A 5 -23.66 -6.80 15.19
C ASN A 5 -22.95 -8.16 14.98
N TYR A 6 -21.65 -8.18 15.18
CA TYR A 6 -20.81 -9.35 14.92
C TYR A 6 -21.09 -10.52 15.87
N PRO A 7 -21.36 -10.33 17.19
CA PRO A 7 -21.72 -11.44 18.09
C PRO A 7 -22.98 -12.19 17.65
N SER A 8 -24.03 -11.46 17.29
CA SER A 8 -25.27 -12.09 16.78
C SER A 8 -25.04 -12.78 15.45
N ALA A 9 -24.26 -12.17 14.55
CA ALA A 9 -23.93 -12.78 13.27
C ALA A 9 -23.15 -14.09 13.46
N LEU A 10 -22.16 -14.09 14.35
CA LEU A 10 -21.36 -15.29 14.69
C LEU A 10 -22.26 -16.43 15.18
N ASN A 11 -23.22 -16.12 16.07
CA ASN A 11 -24.17 -17.12 16.58
C ASN A 11 -25.03 -17.71 15.46
N TRP A 12 -25.52 -16.86 14.54
CA TRP A 12 -26.33 -17.34 13.40
C TRP A 12 -25.53 -18.23 12.44
N PHE A 13 -24.32 -17.85 12.09
CA PHE A 13 -23.47 -18.67 11.22
C PHE A 13 -23.09 -20.00 11.88
N ASN A 14 -22.79 -20.01 13.19
CA ASN A 14 -22.51 -21.24 13.93
C ASN A 14 -23.73 -22.18 13.97
N ARG A 15 -24.94 -21.63 14.16
CA ARG A 15 -26.18 -22.42 14.07
C ARG A 15 -26.38 -23.00 12.68
N PHE A 16 -26.20 -22.20 11.64
CA PHE A 16 -26.25 -22.66 10.26
C PHE A 16 -25.31 -23.85 10.03
N LEU A 17 -24.05 -23.77 10.48
CA LEU A 17 -23.10 -24.87 10.36
C LEU A 17 -23.52 -26.12 11.14
N ALA A 18 -24.20 -25.96 12.28
CA ALA A 18 -24.66 -27.07 13.13
C ALA A 18 -25.85 -27.84 12.56
N GLU A 19 -26.64 -27.23 11.66
CA GLU A 19 -27.81 -27.84 11.01
C GLU A 19 -27.46 -28.96 10.01
N GLY A 20 -26.19 -29.15 9.68
CA GLY A 20 -25.59 -30.40 9.21
C GLY A 20 -25.79 -30.78 7.74
N THR A 21 -26.62 -30.08 6.96
CA THR A 21 -26.80 -30.36 5.53
C THR A 21 -26.44 -29.14 4.68
N HIS A 22 -25.20 -29.10 4.19
CA HIS A 22 -24.71 -27.99 3.36
C HIS A 22 -24.34 -28.51 1.96
N PRO A 23 -25.32 -28.71 1.05
CA PRO A 23 -25.06 -29.27 -0.27
C PRO A 23 -24.25 -28.32 -1.17
N ASN A 24 -24.26 -27.00 -0.87
CA ASN A 24 -23.55 -26.00 -1.64
C ASN A 24 -22.25 -25.58 -0.94
N ARG A 25 -21.12 -26.00 -1.53
CA ARG A 25 -19.76 -25.69 -1.02
C ARG A 25 -19.48 -24.20 -0.96
N GLN A 26 -20.01 -23.41 -1.91
CA GLN A 26 -19.84 -21.95 -1.93
C GLN A 26 -20.52 -21.29 -0.72
N VAL A 27 -21.73 -21.70 -0.40
CA VAL A 27 -22.45 -21.19 0.78
C VAL A 27 -21.72 -21.55 2.08
N LEU A 28 -21.17 -22.76 2.14
CA LEU A 28 -20.38 -23.21 3.28
C LEU A 28 -19.11 -22.38 3.43
N ALA A 29 -18.39 -22.14 2.34
CA ALA A 29 -17.19 -21.31 2.33
C ALA A 29 -17.49 -19.86 2.71
N ASP A 30 -18.58 -19.28 2.18
CA ASP A 30 -18.99 -17.92 2.58
C ASP A 30 -19.34 -17.85 4.07
N ALA A 31 -20.04 -18.84 4.60
CA ALA A 31 -20.35 -18.91 6.04
C ALA A 31 -19.08 -18.91 6.89
N TYR A 32 -18.08 -19.71 6.53
CA TYR A 32 -16.79 -19.71 7.23
C TYR A 32 -16.06 -18.38 7.10
N ASN A 33 -16.06 -17.74 5.93
CA ASN A 33 -15.49 -16.41 5.76
C ASN A 33 -16.18 -15.38 6.66
N ARG A 34 -17.52 -15.41 6.77
CA ARG A 34 -18.26 -14.50 7.67
C ARG A 34 -17.98 -14.77 9.14
N ILE A 35 -17.78 -16.02 9.53
CA ILE A 35 -17.33 -16.38 10.89
C ILE A 35 -15.93 -15.81 11.12
N GLY A 36 -15.03 -15.94 10.16
CA GLY A 36 -13.70 -15.33 10.19
C GLY A 36 -13.76 -13.82 10.38
N ASP A 37 -14.59 -13.13 9.60
CA ASP A 37 -14.82 -11.70 9.74
C ASP A 37 -15.34 -11.33 11.14
N CYS A 38 -16.30 -12.10 11.69
CA CYS A 38 -16.80 -11.87 13.05
C CYS A 38 -15.71 -12.01 14.10
N HIS A 39 -14.88 -13.05 13.99
CA HIS A 39 -13.74 -13.25 14.89
C HIS A 39 -12.70 -12.12 14.72
N PHE A 40 -12.45 -11.70 13.50
CA PHE A 40 -11.54 -10.57 13.21
C PHE A 40 -11.98 -9.29 13.93
N TYR A 41 -13.24 -8.90 13.79
CA TYR A 41 -13.79 -7.71 14.47
C TYR A 41 -13.82 -7.86 16.00
N ALA A 42 -13.96 -9.08 16.51
CA ALA A 42 -13.83 -9.40 17.93
C ALA A 42 -12.36 -9.47 18.42
N ARG A 43 -11.39 -9.23 17.53
CA ARG A 43 -9.94 -9.36 17.78
C ARG A 43 -9.50 -10.78 18.19
N ASN A 44 -10.33 -11.78 17.92
CA ASN A 44 -9.96 -13.18 18.02
C ASN A 44 -9.26 -13.62 16.74
N PHE A 45 -7.98 -13.25 16.61
CA PHE A 45 -7.21 -13.46 15.37
C PHE A 45 -6.97 -14.94 15.05
N GLU A 46 -6.84 -15.78 16.07
CA GLU A 46 -6.70 -17.23 15.87
C GLU A 46 -7.99 -17.85 15.34
N GLY A 47 -9.15 -17.49 15.92
CA GLY A 47 -10.46 -17.92 15.42
C GLY A 47 -10.73 -17.41 13.98
N ALA A 48 -10.30 -16.20 13.67
CA ALA A 48 -10.42 -15.64 12.33
C ALA A 48 -9.59 -16.49 11.33
N ARG A 49 -8.32 -16.74 11.61
CA ARG A 49 -7.41 -17.53 10.76
C ARG A 49 -7.96 -18.93 10.50
N GLN A 50 -8.38 -19.63 11.55
CA GLN A 50 -8.96 -20.98 11.43
C GLN A 50 -10.23 -21.00 10.58
N SER A 51 -11.05 -19.96 10.68
CA SER A 51 -12.29 -19.86 9.91
C SER A 51 -12.00 -19.58 8.43
N TYR A 52 -11.06 -18.67 8.12
CA TYR A 52 -10.65 -18.41 6.74
C TYR A 52 -9.99 -19.65 6.09
N ASP A 53 -9.19 -20.42 6.84
CA ASP A 53 -8.62 -21.66 6.34
C ASP A 53 -9.73 -22.69 6.00
N LYS A 54 -10.72 -22.87 6.89
CA LYS A 54 -11.88 -23.72 6.62
C LYS A 54 -12.69 -23.28 5.40
N ALA A 55 -12.83 -21.97 5.17
CA ALA A 55 -13.49 -21.45 3.99
C ALA A 55 -12.79 -21.89 2.70
N GLY A 56 -11.48 -21.74 2.65
CA GLY A 56 -10.69 -22.14 1.48
C GLY A 56 -10.64 -23.65 1.26
N GLN A 57 -10.76 -24.46 2.33
CA GLN A 57 -10.90 -25.93 2.24
C GLN A 57 -12.28 -26.33 1.74
N ALA A 58 -13.34 -25.62 2.13
CA ALA A 58 -14.70 -25.90 1.71
C ALA A 58 -14.89 -25.62 0.22
N ASP A 59 -14.41 -24.49 -0.28
CA ASP A 59 -14.44 -24.15 -1.70
C ASP A 59 -13.20 -23.32 -2.11
N PRO A 60 -12.34 -23.86 -2.99
CA PRO A 60 -11.15 -23.15 -3.47
C PRO A 60 -11.43 -21.84 -4.20
N THR A 61 -12.66 -21.62 -4.71
CA THR A 61 -13.03 -20.34 -5.37
C THR A 61 -13.11 -19.16 -4.40
N PHE A 62 -13.18 -19.41 -3.09
CA PHE A 62 -13.13 -18.39 -2.03
C PHE A 62 -11.76 -18.30 -1.35
N ARG A 63 -10.78 -19.08 -1.80
CA ARG A 63 -9.47 -19.16 -1.14
C ARG A 63 -8.67 -17.88 -1.30
N ASP A 64 -8.83 -17.15 -2.38
CA ASP A 64 -8.18 -15.86 -2.60
C ASP A 64 -8.58 -14.83 -1.53
N TYR A 65 -9.89 -14.70 -1.23
CA TYR A 65 -10.37 -13.87 -0.12
C TYR A 65 -9.82 -14.33 1.22
N SER A 66 -9.88 -15.64 1.48
CA SER A 66 -9.37 -16.22 2.72
C SER A 66 -7.90 -15.92 2.92
N LEU A 67 -7.07 -16.12 1.89
CA LEU A 67 -5.63 -15.82 1.93
C LEU A 67 -5.35 -14.34 2.18
N TYR A 68 -6.13 -13.45 1.54
CA TYR A 68 -5.98 -12.02 1.76
C TYR A 68 -6.26 -11.65 3.21
N GLN A 69 -7.35 -12.17 3.79
CA GLN A 69 -7.73 -11.91 5.18
C GLN A 69 -6.74 -12.56 6.18
N GLU A 70 -6.28 -13.79 5.91
CA GLU A 70 -5.22 -14.42 6.72
C GLU A 70 -3.94 -13.58 6.75
N ALA A 71 -3.53 -13.08 5.61
CA ALA A 71 -2.35 -12.20 5.51
C ALA A 71 -2.55 -10.90 6.30
N PHE A 72 -3.77 -10.35 6.28
CA PHE A 72 -4.08 -9.16 7.06
C PHE A 72 -3.97 -9.43 8.57
N VAL A 73 -4.52 -10.57 9.04
CA VAL A 73 -4.39 -11.01 10.44
C VAL A 73 -2.92 -11.16 10.85
N LYS A 74 -2.11 -11.82 10.02
CA LYS A 74 -0.66 -11.98 10.27
C LYS A 74 0.04 -10.62 10.42
N GLY A 75 -0.30 -9.65 9.56
CA GLY A 75 0.22 -8.29 9.67
C GLY A 75 -0.12 -7.61 11.00
N LEU A 76 -1.36 -7.78 11.51
CA LEU A 76 -1.75 -7.27 12.82
C LEU A 76 -1.00 -7.94 13.98
N GLN A 77 -0.62 -9.20 13.81
CA GLN A 77 0.21 -9.96 14.74
C GLN A 77 1.71 -9.69 14.60
N ARG A 78 2.10 -8.78 13.67
CA ARG A 78 3.49 -8.45 13.30
C ARG A 78 4.27 -9.61 12.67
N ASP A 79 3.57 -10.66 12.22
CA ASP A 79 4.16 -11.74 11.42
C ASP A 79 4.26 -11.28 9.94
N TYR A 80 5.17 -10.35 9.67
CA TYR A 80 5.32 -9.77 8.34
C TYR A 80 5.86 -10.78 7.33
N ALA A 81 6.74 -11.68 7.74
CA ALA A 81 7.25 -12.75 6.88
C ALA A 81 6.13 -13.72 6.49
N GLY A 82 5.32 -14.17 7.44
CA GLY A 82 4.15 -15.00 7.18
C GLY A 82 3.10 -14.30 6.33
N LYS A 83 2.91 -12.97 6.52
CA LYS A 83 2.05 -12.15 5.65
C LYS A 83 2.52 -12.20 4.20
N VAL A 84 3.80 -11.95 3.95
CA VAL A 84 4.39 -11.98 2.60
C VAL A 84 4.21 -13.36 1.95
N GLN A 85 4.48 -14.43 2.68
CA GLN A 85 4.32 -15.80 2.18
C GLN A 85 2.86 -16.10 1.80
N THR A 86 1.91 -15.72 2.64
CA THR A 86 0.47 -15.94 2.38
C THR A 86 0.01 -15.17 1.14
N LEU A 87 0.44 -13.90 1.00
CA LEU A 87 0.13 -13.10 -0.18
C LEU A 87 0.82 -13.63 -1.45
N ASN A 88 2.01 -14.23 -1.35
CA ASN A 88 2.64 -14.90 -2.48
C ASN A 88 1.78 -16.07 -2.99
N VAL A 89 1.18 -16.85 -2.10
CA VAL A 89 0.27 -17.94 -2.50
C VAL A 89 -0.94 -17.37 -3.26
N LEU A 90 -1.51 -16.25 -2.79
CA LEU A 90 -2.61 -15.58 -3.47
C LEU A 90 -2.19 -15.12 -4.87
N ILE A 91 -1.10 -14.37 -4.98
CA ILE A 91 -0.63 -13.77 -6.24
C ILE A 91 -0.28 -14.84 -7.27
N THR A 92 0.34 -15.95 -6.83
CA THR A 92 0.80 -17.00 -7.72
C THR A 92 -0.33 -17.93 -8.18
N ASN A 93 -1.22 -18.31 -7.26
CA ASN A 93 -2.21 -19.37 -7.53
C ASN A 93 -3.57 -18.81 -7.97
N TYR A 94 -3.81 -17.52 -7.78
CA TYR A 94 -5.10 -16.86 -8.10
C TYR A 94 -4.90 -15.62 -8.99
N PRO A 95 -4.34 -15.79 -10.22
CA PRO A 95 -3.97 -14.67 -11.08
C PRO A 95 -5.16 -13.84 -11.61
N GLN A 96 -6.39 -14.27 -11.35
CA GLN A 96 -7.64 -13.55 -11.67
C GLN A 96 -8.33 -12.97 -10.43
N SER A 97 -7.69 -13.04 -9.27
CA SER A 97 -8.27 -12.49 -8.04
C SER A 97 -8.41 -10.98 -8.11
N GLN A 98 -9.53 -10.49 -7.59
CA GLN A 98 -9.76 -9.04 -7.43
C GLN A 98 -8.89 -8.41 -6.32
N TYR A 99 -8.15 -9.22 -5.55
CA TYR A 99 -7.30 -8.76 -4.44
C TYR A 99 -5.83 -8.64 -4.83
N LEU A 100 -5.46 -8.77 -6.11
CA LEU A 100 -4.05 -8.78 -6.53
C LEU A 100 -3.34 -7.46 -6.31
N ASP A 101 -3.99 -6.36 -6.63
CA ASP A 101 -3.43 -5.02 -6.42
C ASP A 101 -3.29 -4.69 -4.92
N ASP A 102 -4.30 -4.99 -4.12
CA ASP A 102 -4.23 -4.89 -2.67
C ASP A 102 -3.14 -5.81 -2.09
N ALA A 103 -3.01 -7.05 -2.60
CA ALA A 103 -2.02 -8.00 -2.14
C ALA A 103 -0.58 -7.52 -2.41
N LEU A 104 -0.31 -6.98 -3.59
CA LEU A 104 0.99 -6.40 -3.93
C LEU A 104 1.32 -5.19 -3.05
N TYR A 105 0.33 -4.32 -2.81
CA TYR A 105 0.50 -3.17 -1.92
C TYR A 105 0.82 -3.60 -0.48
N GLU A 106 0.07 -4.58 0.03
CA GLU A 106 0.25 -5.09 1.39
C GLU A 106 1.56 -5.89 1.55
N GLN A 107 2.09 -6.52 0.49
CA GLN A 107 3.45 -7.07 0.50
C GLN A 107 4.50 -5.96 0.59
N GLY A 108 4.37 -4.92 -0.21
CA GLY A 108 5.28 -3.77 -0.14
C GLY A 108 5.32 -3.18 1.26
N ARG A 109 4.15 -2.96 1.88
CA ARG A 109 4.05 -2.50 3.28
C ARG A 109 4.71 -3.45 4.28
N ALA A 110 4.56 -4.76 4.09
CA ALA A 110 5.19 -5.74 4.97
C ALA A 110 6.72 -5.68 4.85
N PHE A 111 7.26 -5.53 3.65
CA PHE A 111 8.71 -5.35 3.45
C PHE A 111 9.24 -4.05 4.06
N VAL A 112 8.48 -2.94 4.00
CA VAL A 112 8.83 -1.70 4.72
C VAL A 112 8.92 -1.95 6.23
N GLN A 113 7.97 -2.69 6.81
CA GLN A 113 8.02 -3.03 8.24
C GLN A 113 9.18 -3.97 8.61
N MET A 114 9.74 -4.68 7.63
CA MET A 114 10.93 -5.52 7.77
C MET A 114 12.22 -4.77 7.41
N GLU A 115 12.15 -3.46 7.20
CA GLU A 115 13.28 -2.60 6.79
C GLU A 115 13.94 -3.07 5.47
N ASN A 116 13.18 -3.76 4.62
CA ASN A 116 13.64 -4.24 3.32
C ASN A 116 13.07 -3.35 2.20
N ASN A 117 13.63 -2.14 2.08
CA ASN A 117 13.16 -1.16 1.10
C ASN A 117 13.29 -1.65 -0.34
N ALA A 118 14.33 -2.43 -0.66
CA ALA A 118 14.54 -2.95 -2.01
C ALA A 118 13.38 -3.88 -2.44
N SER A 119 13.00 -4.83 -1.58
CA SER A 119 11.87 -5.72 -1.86
C SER A 119 10.53 -4.97 -1.86
N ALA A 120 10.36 -3.96 -0.99
CA ALA A 120 9.17 -3.11 -0.98
C ALA A 120 9.00 -2.38 -2.31
N ILE A 121 10.07 -1.74 -2.80
CA ILE A 121 10.09 -1.03 -4.09
C ILE A 121 9.74 -2.00 -5.23
N GLU A 122 10.30 -3.21 -5.24
CA GLU A 122 9.97 -4.22 -6.25
C GLU A 122 8.48 -4.54 -6.30
N ARG A 123 7.83 -4.76 -5.15
CA ARG A 123 6.39 -5.04 -5.07
C ARG A 123 5.54 -3.85 -5.52
N TYR A 124 5.90 -2.66 -5.09
CA TYR A 124 5.22 -1.43 -5.52
C TYR A 124 5.38 -1.18 -7.03
N GLN A 125 6.56 -1.43 -7.60
CA GLN A 125 6.78 -1.34 -9.04
C GLN A 125 5.95 -2.36 -9.83
N MET A 126 5.82 -3.61 -9.33
CA MET A 126 4.93 -4.61 -9.91
C MET A 126 3.48 -4.13 -9.92
N LEU A 127 3.03 -3.55 -8.80
CA LEU A 127 1.69 -3.01 -8.68
C LEU A 127 1.43 -1.88 -9.68
N VAL A 128 2.32 -0.89 -9.75
CA VAL A 128 2.19 0.25 -10.68
C VAL A 128 2.17 -0.20 -12.14
N ARG A 129 3.00 -1.19 -12.50
CA ARG A 129 3.10 -1.70 -13.87
C ARG A 129 1.88 -2.54 -14.25
N ASN A 130 1.39 -3.41 -13.37
CA ASN A 130 0.36 -4.39 -13.70
C ASN A 130 -1.06 -3.85 -13.48
N PHE A 131 -1.23 -2.88 -12.57
CA PHE A 131 -2.53 -2.30 -12.18
C PHE A 131 -2.49 -0.76 -12.16
N PRO A 132 -2.08 -0.08 -13.25
CA PRO A 132 -1.84 1.36 -13.24
C PRO A 132 -3.08 2.21 -12.92
N GLN A 133 -4.27 1.65 -13.07
CA GLN A 133 -5.54 2.34 -12.79
C GLN A 133 -6.02 2.12 -11.33
N SER A 134 -5.38 1.23 -10.57
CA SER A 134 -5.71 1.02 -9.17
C SER A 134 -5.35 2.26 -8.34
N HIS A 135 -6.21 2.58 -7.36
CA HIS A 135 -5.87 3.61 -6.38
C HIS A 135 -4.65 3.23 -5.52
N MET A 136 -4.43 1.91 -5.32
CA MET A 136 -3.23 1.40 -4.64
C MET A 136 -1.97 1.66 -5.46
N ALA A 137 -2.04 1.63 -6.81
CA ALA A 137 -0.89 1.94 -7.66
C ALA A 137 -0.40 3.39 -7.50
N ARG A 138 -1.32 4.35 -7.39
CA ARG A 138 -0.96 5.76 -7.14
C ARG A 138 -0.22 5.93 -5.82
N ARG A 139 -0.75 5.30 -4.76
CA ARG A 139 -0.12 5.31 -3.43
C ARG A 139 1.25 4.63 -3.48
N ALA A 140 1.34 3.45 -4.10
CA ALA A 140 2.58 2.71 -4.26
C ALA A 140 3.65 3.52 -5.02
N ALA A 141 3.25 4.23 -6.07
CA ALA A 141 4.16 5.08 -6.83
C ALA A 141 4.76 6.20 -5.97
N ASN A 142 3.97 6.78 -5.07
CA ASN A 142 4.47 7.79 -4.13
C ASN A 142 5.39 7.17 -3.05
N GLU A 143 5.04 5.98 -2.53
CA GLU A 143 5.87 5.25 -1.57
C GLU A 143 7.25 4.89 -2.16
N ILE A 144 7.33 4.55 -3.46
CA ILE A 144 8.62 4.31 -4.13
C ILE A 144 9.54 5.53 -4.04
N GLY A 145 9.01 6.73 -4.29
CA GLY A 145 9.76 7.97 -4.15
C GLY A 145 10.27 8.18 -2.73
N LEU A 146 9.41 7.95 -1.75
CA LEU A 146 9.76 8.07 -0.32
C LEU A 146 10.86 7.08 0.10
N LEU A 147 10.76 5.82 -0.34
CA LEU A 147 11.75 4.80 0.00
C LEU A 147 13.12 5.09 -0.63
N TYR A 148 13.14 5.57 -1.87
CA TYR A 148 14.39 6.03 -2.47
C TYR A 148 14.98 7.22 -1.73
N TYR A 149 14.14 8.18 -1.29
CA TYR A 149 14.60 9.31 -0.50
C TYR A 149 15.18 8.88 0.86
N GLN A 150 14.54 7.94 1.54
CA GLN A 150 15.02 7.38 2.81
C GLN A 150 16.35 6.62 2.68
N ASP A 151 16.61 6.06 1.49
CA ASP A 151 17.88 5.37 1.17
C ASP A 151 18.95 6.34 0.60
N ASP A 152 18.75 7.67 0.68
CA ASP A 152 19.60 8.72 0.11
C ASP A 152 19.83 8.62 -1.41
N LYS A 153 18.94 7.89 -2.10
CA LYS A 153 18.95 7.72 -3.57
C LYS A 153 18.16 8.87 -4.21
N TYR A 154 18.70 10.09 -4.09
CA TYR A 154 18.01 11.30 -4.53
C TYR A 154 17.67 11.33 -6.03
N PRO A 155 18.54 10.89 -6.95
CA PRO A 155 18.18 10.85 -8.39
C PRO A 155 16.98 9.96 -8.68
N GLU A 156 16.91 8.77 -8.03
CA GLU A 156 15.82 7.82 -8.17
C GLU A 156 14.53 8.36 -7.52
N ALA A 157 14.63 8.99 -6.35
CA ALA A 157 13.51 9.63 -5.69
C ALA A 157 12.89 10.74 -6.54
N ILE A 158 13.73 11.62 -7.12
CA ILE A 158 13.32 12.67 -8.03
C ILE A 158 12.60 12.08 -9.26
N ALA A 159 13.16 11.05 -9.87
CA ALA A 159 12.55 10.38 -11.02
C ALA A 159 11.19 9.76 -10.67
N ALA A 160 11.10 9.09 -9.51
CA ALA A 160 9.85 8.48 -9.04
C ALA A 160 8.77 9.53 -8.78
N TYR A 161 9.06 10.61 -8.07
CA TYR A 161 8.07 11.68 -7.82
C TYR A 161 7.64 12.41 -9.09
N LYS A 162 8.56 12.68 -10.01
CA LYS A 162 8.21 13.23 -11.33
C LYS A 162 7.26 12.31 -12.11
N SER A 163 7.48 10.99 -12.02
CA SER A 163 6.59 9.99 -12.62
C SER A 163 5.19 10.02 -11.99
N VAL A 164 5.06 10.18 -10.67
CA VAL A 164 3.76 10.32 -9.98
C VAL A 164 3.02 11.56 -10.48
N ILE A 165 3.70 12.71 -10.54
CA ILE A 165 3.11 13.98 -10.99
C ILE A 165 2.63 13.88 -12.44
N HIS A 166 3.41 13.21 -13.29
CA HIS A 166 3.09 13.05 -14.72
C HIS A 166 1.94 12.06 -14.95
N ASN A 167 1.97 10.90 -14.30
CA ASN A 167 1.03 9.81 -14.57
C ASN A 167 -0.31 9.96 -13.84
N TYR A 168 -0.36 10.73 -12.75
CA TYR A 168 -1.57 10.91 -11.91
C TYR A 168 -1.88 12.38 -11.67
N PRO A 169 -1.97 13.22 -12.71
CA PRO A 169 -2.14 14.66 -12.56
C PRO A 169 -3.41 15.01 -11.78
N GLY A 170 -3.30 15.97 -10.87
CA GLY A 170 -4.42 16.43 -10.04
C GLY A 170 -4.80 15.51 -8.88
N SER A 171 -4.18 14.34 -8.73
CA SER A 171 -4.39 13.46 -7.59
C SER A 171 -3.77 14.02 -6.30
N GLU A 172 -4.21 13.50 -5.15
CA GLU A 172 -3.58 13.82 -3.87
C GLU A 172 -2.12 13.36 -3.85
N GLU A 173 -1.84 12.18 -4.39
CA GLU A 173 -0.50 11.62 -4.50
C GLU A 173 0.42 12.52 -5.33
N ALA A 174 -0.07 13.12 -6.43
CA ALA A 174 0.71 14.06 -7.22
C ALA A 174 1.05 15.34 -6.44
N ARG A 175 0.10 15.84 -5.62
CA ARG A 175 0.37 17.00 -4.75
C ARG A 175 1.41 16.69 -3.68
N LEU A 176 1.31 15.52 -3.05
CA LEU A 176 2.29 15.03 -2.09
C LEU A 176 3.66 14.88 -2.75
N ALA A 177 3.73 14.22 -3.91
CA ALA A 177 4.95 14.04 -4.68
C ALA A 177 5.60 15.39 -5.04
N GLN A 178 4.82 16.41 -5.42
CA GLN A 178 5.35 17.74 -5.73
C GLN A 178 5.94 18.43 -4.50
N ARG A 179 5.28 18.31 -3.33
CA ARG A 179 5.78 18.84 -2.06
C ARG A 179 7.11 18.17 -1.67
N ASP A 180 7.17 16.86 -1.75
CA ASP A 180 8.32 16.09 -1.34
C ASP A 180 9.49 16.29 -2.33
N LEU A 181 9.20 16.37 -3.62
CA LEU A 181 10.15 16.74 -4.66
C LEU A 181 10.75 18.13 -4.41
N LYS A 182 9.93 19.12 -4.02
CA LYS A 182 10.40 20.45 -3.64
C LYS A 182 11.39 20.37 -2.49
N SER A 183 11.10 19.58 -1.45
CA SER A 183 11.99 19.41 -0.30
C SER A 183 13.34 18.83 -0.72
N ILE A 184 13.35 17.81 -1.58
CA ILE A 184 14.59 17.20 -2.10
C ILE A 184 15.45 18.25 -2.82
N TYR A 185 14.86 19.03 -3.72
CA TYR A 185 15.61 20.04 -4.45
C TYR A 185 16.18 21.16 -3.57
N ILE A 186 15.45 21.53 -2.50
CA ILE A 186 15.95 22.47 -1.50
C ILE A 186 17.13 21.83 -0.73
N ASP A 187 17.00 20.57 -0.31
CA ASP A 187 18.06 19.85 0.41
C ASP A 187 19.34 19.68 -0.42
N LEU A 188 19.20 19.55 -1.74
CA LEU A 188 20.30 19.47 -2.69
C LEU A 188 20.82 20.84 -3.14
N ASN A 189 20.28 21.97 -2.65
CA ASN A 189 20.59 23.33 -3.10
C ASN A 189 20.40 23.53 -4.62
N LYS A 190 19.31 22.94 -5.16
CA LYS A 190 19.00 22.93 -6.61
C LYS A 190 17.64 23.61 -6.90
N VAL A 191 17.39 24.75 -6.27
CA VAL A 191 16.09 25.46 -6.35
C VAL A 191 15.74 25.85 -7.79
N ASP A 192 16.72 26.26 -8.59
CA ASP A 192 16.51 26.63 -10.01
C ASP A 192 16.06 25.44 -10.85
N GLU A 193 16.63 24.25 -10.62
CA GLU A 193 16.19 23.03 -11.31
C GLU A 193 14.72 22.70 -10.97
N TYR A 194 14.32 22.88 -9.72
CA TYR A 194 12.92 22.70 -9.30
C TYR A 194 12.00 23.71 -9.96
N ALA A 195 12.34 25.00 -9.94
CA ALA A 195 11.54 26.05 -10.54
C ALA A 195 11.36 25.84 -12.06
N ASN A 196 12.44 25.44 -12.75
CA ASN A 196 12.37 25.08 -14.18
C ASN A 196 11.45 23.87 -14.41
N TYR A 197 11.53 22.83 -13.57
CA TYR A 197 10.67 21.66 -13.70
C TYR A 197 9.18 22.03 -13.48
N VAL A 198 8.86 22.80 -12.44
CA VAL A 198 7.45 23.16 -12.14
C VAL A 198 6.84 23.99 -13.26
N SER A 199 7.60 24.85 -13.92
CA SER A 199 7.12 25.62 -15.07
C SER A 199 6.71 24.75 -16.27
N THR A 200 7.16 23.50 -16.33
CA THR A 200 6.77 22.54 -17.38
C THR A 200 5.47 21.79 -17.07
N ILE A 201 4.98 21.84 -15.81
CA ILE A 201 3.76 21.14 -15.40
C ILE A 201 2.55 21.97 -15.84
N PRO A 202 1.54 21.38 -16.52
CA PRO A 202 0.29 22.08 -16.82
C PRO A 202 -0.37 22.62 -15.56
N GLY A 203 -0.56 23.94 -15.48
CA GLY A 203 -1.09 24.62 -14.27
C GLY A 203 -0.07 24.75 -13.14
N GLY A 204 1.19 24.47 -13.39
CA GLY A 204 2.30 24.67 -12.45
C GLY A 204 2.49 26.16 -12.10
N ALA A 205 2.89 26.42 -10.87
CA ALA A 205 3.16 27.78 -10.44
C ALA A 205 4.42 28.33 -11.15
N ASN A 206 4.32 29.53 -11.70
CA ASN A 206 5.51 30.29 -12.06
C ASN A 206 6.06 30.90 -10.77
N PHE A 207 7.24 30.47 -10.36
CA PHE A 207 7.93 31.11 -9.24
C PHE A 207 8.35 32.53 -9.64
N ASP A 208 7.90 33.51 -8.87
CA ASP A 208 8.44 34.85 -9.00
C ASP A 208 9.89 34.93 -8.43
N VAL A 209 10.56 36.04 -8.67
CA VAL A 209 11.94 36.25 -8.22
C VAL A 209 12.05 36.15 -6.68
N ASN A 210 11.08 36.70 -5.96
CA ASN A 210 11.08 36.72 -4.50
C ASN A 210 10.88 35.31 -3.91
N GLU A 211 10.02 34.49 -4.53
CA GLU A 211 9.83 33.09 -4.12
C GLU A 211 11.10 32.27 -4.39
N ARG A 212 11.76 32.47 -5.51
CA ARG A 212 13.05 31.82 -5.81
C ARG A 212 14.12 32.22 -4.78
N ASP A 213 14.28 33.51 -4.53
CA ASP A 213 15.27 34.03 -3.58
C ASP A 213 15.02 33.49 -2.16
N SER A 214 13.74 33.47 -1.75
CA SER A 214 13.36 32.89 -0.45
C SER A 214 13.73 31.40 -0.35
N LEU A 215 13.44 30.60 -1.38
CA LEU A 215 13.78 29.18 -1.38
C LEU A 215 15.29 28.95 -1.46
N THR A 216 16.02 29.78 -2.20
CA THR A 216 17.47 29.71 -2.31
C THR A 216 18.12 30.03 -0.95
N TYR A 217 17.59 31.01 -0.24
CA TYR A 217 18.04 31.33 1.13
C TYR A 217 17.83 30.13 2.06
N VAL A 218 16.64 29.52 2.07
CA VAL A 218 16.33 28.31 2.88
C VAL A 218 17.27 27.15 2.50
N ALA A 219 17.54 26.94 1.22
CA ALA A 219 18.45 25.91 0.76
C ALA A 219 19.88 26.14 1.28
N ALA A 220 20.38 27.36 1.14
CA ALA A 220 21.70 27.73 1.65
C ALA A 220 21.82 27.58 3.17
N GLU A 221 20.77 27.97 3.92
CA GLU A 221 20.70 27.79 5.37
C GLU A 221 20.78 26.29 5.74
N ARG A 222 20.05 25.41 5.04
CA ARG A 222 20.09 23.96 5.29
C ARG A 222 21.48 23.36 5.02
N VAL A 223 22.16 23.78 3.94
CA VAL A 223 23.54 23.38 3.64
C VAL A 223 24.49 23.83 4.75
N TYR A 224 24.39 25.08 5.19
CA TYR A 224 25.19 25.62 6.29
C TYR A 224 24.98 24.85 7.60
N MET A 225 23.73 24.55 7.96
CA MET A 225 23.38 23.83 9.19
C MET A 225 23.90 22.38 9.20
N ARG A 226 24.07 21.76 8.03
CA ARG A 226 24.71 20.43 7.89
C ARG A 226 26.22 20.46 7.95
N GLY A 227 26.85 21.64 8.00
CA GLY A 227 28.30 21.80 8.00
C GLY A 227 28.94 21.53 6.64
N GLU A 228 28.16 21.47 5.58
CA GLU A 228 28.63 21.34 4.21
C GLU A 228 28.97 22.72 3.65
N THR A 229 30.08 23.29 4.11
CA THR A 229 30.58 24.53 3.50
C THR A 229 31.30 24.21 2.21
N ALA A 230 30.98 24.95 1.14
CA ALA A 230 31.55 24.86 -0.19
C ALA A 230 33.08 25.11 -0.19
#